data_728be170324ed7be8db70b8ef187972c
#
_entry.id   728be170324ed7be8db70b8ef187972c
#
_cell.length_a   1.000
_cell.length_b   1.000
_cell.length_c   1.000
_cell.angle_alpha   90.00
_cell.angle_beta   90.00
_cell.angle_gamma   90.00
#
_symmetry.space_group_name_H-M   'P 1'
#
loop_
_entity.id
_entity.type
_entity.pdbx_description
1 polymer ?
#
loop_
_entity_poly.entity_id
_entity_poly.type
_entity_poly.pdbx_seq_one_letter_code
_entity_poly.pdbx_strand_id
1 'polypeptide(L)'
;MSKRIFITGGANGIGKALVQAFSAEGHQVAFCDSDVNKGSQLAAETNTNFICADAGNKEELEGCLRYFLRQWGDMDVIINNVGIGNFKPITELSVEEFDRSLNVNLRSAFITSRLLAIYREHQEPKNSYGRIINLCSTRYLMSEAGTEAYSASKGGIFSLTHALAISLSKYHITVNSISPGWIENYHYDTLTEADHRQHPSGRVGHPEDIARMCLFLCDEKNDFINGENIVIDGGMTRKMMYV
;
A
#
# COMPACT_ATOMS: atom_id res chain seq x y z
N MET A 1 6.52 -2.89 -21.39
CA MET A 1 7.79 -2.17 -21.07
C MET A 1 8.05 -2.27 -19.57
N SER A 2 9.32 -2.30 -19.14
CA SER A 2 9.66 -2.24 -17.72
C SER A 2 9.21 -0.91 -17.11
N LYS A 3 8.59 -0.93 -15.94
CA LYS A 3 8.13 0.24 -15.18
C LYS A 3 9.01 0.47 -13.96
N ARG A 4 9.08 1.72 -13.50
CA ARG A 4 9.78 2.15 -12.28
C ARG A 4 8.78 2.17 -11.13
N ILE A 5 8.96 1.28 -10.17
CA ILE A 5 8.04 1.03 -9.08
C ILE A 5 8.64 1.45 -7.74
N PHE A 6 7.94 2.20 -6.94
CA PHE A 6 8.30 2.51 -5.57
C PHE A 6 7.27 1.96 -4.58
N ILE A 7 7.72 1.20 -3.58
CA ILE A 7 6.86 0.54 -2.59
C ILE A 7 7.26 0.98 -1.18
N THR A 8 6.32 1.46 -0.37
CA THR A 8 6.57 1.71 1.05
C THR A 8 6.23 0.48 1.90
N GLY A 9 7.06 0.18 2.92
CA GLY A 9 6.88 -1.01 3.76
C GLY A 9 7.10 -2.31 3.01
N GLY A 10 8.20 -2.39 2.21
CA GLY A 10 8.44 -3.49 1.27
C GLY A 10 9.11 -4.73 1.86
N ALA A 11 9.61 -4.70 3.11
CA ALA A 11 10.43 -5.80 3.64
C ALA A 11 9.62 -7.01 4.14
N ASN A 12 8.34 -6.85 4.43
CA ASN A 12 7.52 -7.86 5.09
C ASN A 12 6.12 -8.00 4.47
N GLY A 13 5.45 -9.13 4.75
CA GLY A 13 4.04 -9.35 4.46
C GLY A 13 3.63 -9.04 3.01
N ILE A 14 2.57 -8.26 2.85
CA ILE A 14 2.07 -7.83 1.54
C ILE A 14 3.15 -7.06 0.77
N GLY A 15 3.91 -6.18 1.45
CA GLY A 15 4.99 -5.42 0.83
C GLY A 15 6.07 -6.30 0.21
N LYS A 16 6.50 -7.36 0.92
CA LYS A 16 7.45 -8.35 0.39
C LYS A 16 6.90 -9.04 -0.85
N ALA A 17 5.65 -9.49 -0.82
CA ALA A 17 5.00 -10.12 -1.98
C ALA A 17 4.90 -9.16 -3.18
N LEU A 18 4.65 -7.87 -2.93
CA LEU A 18 4.67 -6.84 -3.97
C LEU A 18 6.06 -6.69 -4.60
N VAL A 19 7.12 -6.55 -3.79
CA VAL A 19 8.50 -6.46 -4.29
C VAL A 19 8.84 -7.67 -5.16
N GLN A 20 8.54 -8.87 -4.67
CA GLN A 20 8.79 -10.13 -5.40
C GLN A 20 7.98 -10.20 -6.72
N ALA A 21 6.69 -9.88 -6.68
CA ALA A 21 5.83 -9.96 -7.86
C ALA A 21 6.26 -8.98 -8.96
N PHE A 22 6.50 -7.71 -8.60
CA PHE A 22 6.92 -6.72 -9.60
C PHE A 22 8.33 -6.96 -10.14
N SER A 23 9.26 -7.45 -9.32
CA SER A 23 10.61 -7.81 -9.79
C SER A 23 10.58 -9.03 -10.74
N ALA A 24 9.73 -10.04 -10.45
CA ALA A 24 9.56 -11.21 -11.29
C ALA A 24 8.98 -10.87 -12.69
N GLU A 25 8.15 -9.82 -12.80
CA GLU A 25 7.65 -9.28 -14.06
C GLU A 25 8.69 -8.40 -14.81
N GLY A 26 9.91 -8.30 -14.28
CA GLY A 26 11.01 -7.55 -14.91
C GLY A 26 10.90 -6.03 -14.76
N HIS A 27 10.18 -5.55 -13.77
CA HIS A 27 10.10 -4.13 -13.45
C HIS A 27 11.32 -3.68 -12.64
N GLN A 28 11.64 -2.39 -12.71
CA GLN A 28 12.65 -1.74 -11.88
C GLN A 28 12.00 -1.36 -10.54
N VAL A 29 12.33 -2.08 -9.47
CA VAL A 29 11.67 -1.92 -8.17
C VAL A 29 12.61 -1.26 -7.17
N ALA A 30 12.09 -0.26 -6.46
CA ALA A 30 12.68 0.29 -5.23
C ALA A 30 11.66 0.21 -4.10
N PHE A 31 12.15 0.04 -2.89
CA PHE A 31 11.29 0.06 -1.71
C PHE A 31 11.99 0.64 -0.49
N CYS A 32 11.20 1.11 0.46
CA CYS A 32 11.69 1.48 1.79
C CYS A 32 10.99 0.67 2.88
N ASP A 33 11.68 0.48 3.98
CA ASP A 33 11.19 -0.14 5.21
C ASP A 33 12.10 0.26 6.37
N SER A 34 11.60 0.20 7.60
CA SER A 34 12.42 0.40 8.81
C SER A 34 13.21 -0.85 9.22
N ASP A 35 12.85 -2.04 8.71
CA ASP A 35 13.57 -3.30 8.95
C ASP A 35 14.75 -3.43 7.99
N VAL A 36 15.91 -2.93 8.42
CA VAL A 36 17.13 -2.91 7.60
C VAL A 36 17.61 -4.31 7.20
N ASN A 37 17.45 -5.29 8.09
CA ASN A 37 17.95 -6.65 7.84
C ASN A 37 17.11 -7.35 6.77
N LYS A 38 15.79 -7.39 6.95
CA LYS A 38 14.88 -8.02 5.99
C LYS A 38 14.83 -7.25 4.66
N GLY A 39 14.90 -5.91 4.72
CA GLY A 39 14.94 -5.09 3.51
C GLY A 39 16.18 -5.35 2.68
N SER A 40 17.37 -5.39 3.31
CA SER A 40 18.63 -5.69 2.61
C SER A 40 18.67 -7.10 2.04
N GLN A 41 18.19 -8.08 2.80
CA GLN A 41 18.10 -9.47 2.35
C GLN A 41 17.18 -9.58 1.12
N LEU A 42 15.96 -9.05 1.19
CA LEU A 42 15.00 -9.10 0.10
C LEU A 42 15.53 -8.39 -1.16
N ALA A 43 16.17 -7.24 -1.01
CA ALA A 43 16.75 -6.52 -2.13
C ALA A 43 17.82 -7.35 -2.85
N ALA A 44 18.67 -8.07 -2.11
CA ALA A 44 19.67 -8.98 -2.68
C ALA A 44 19.02 -10.18 -3.39
N GLU A 45 17.99 -10.79 -2.78
CA GLU A 45 17.26 -11.94 -3.35
C GLU A 45 16.54 -11.60 -4.66
N THR A 46 16.00 -10.38 -4.76
CA THR A 46 15.14 -9.94 -5.88
C THR A 46 15.83 -9.00 -6.87
N ASN A 47 17.11 -8.67 -6.64
CA ASN A 47 17.87 -7.68 -7.41
C ASN A 47 17.12 -6.33 -7.52
N THR A 48 16.60 -5.86 -6.39
CA THR A 48 15.85 -4.59 -6.27
C THR A 48 16.60 -3.57 -5.43
N ASN A 49 16.08 -2.35 -5.33
CA ASN A 49 16.74 -1.27 -4.59
C ASN A 49 16.02 -1.04 -3.25
N PHE A 50 16.79 -1.01 -2.17
CA PHE A 50 16.29 -0.77 -0.82
C PHE A 50 16.94 0.44 -0.17
N ILE A 51 16.13 1.25 0.52
CA ILE A 51 16.61 2.29 1.44
C ILE A 51 15.88 2.10 2.78
N CYS A 52 16.66 2.01 3.87
CA CYS A 52 16.09 2.02 5.21
C CYS A 52 15.52 3.40 5.53
N ALA A 53 14.20 3.45 5.79
CA ALA A 53 13.50 4.69 6.13
C ALA A 53 12.22 4.38 6.92
N ASP A 54 11.97 5.16 7.99
CA ASP A 54 10.68 5.18 8.68
C ASP A 54 9.69 6.05 7.87
N ALA A 55 8.66 5.41 7.31
CA ALA A 55 7.62 6.12 6.56
C ALA A 55 6.79 7.10 7.43
N GLY A 56 6.83 6.96 8.76
CA GLY A 56 6.27 7.93 9.70
C GLY A 56 7.14 9.19 9.88
N ASN A 57 8.40 9.12 9.48
CA ASN A 57 9.32 10.25 9.43
C ASN A 57 9.27 10.88 8.04
N LYS A 58 8.77 12.12 7.98
CA LYS A 58 8.59 12.84 6.71
C LYS A 58 9.90 13.02 5.96
N GLU A 59 10.96 13.42 6.66
CA GLU A 59 12.26 13.74 6.08
C GLU A 59 12.92 12.50 5.47
N GLU A 60 12.83 11.37 6.15
CA GLU A 60 13.36 10.09 5.66
C GLU A 60 12.59 9.60 4.43
N LEU A 61 11.25 9.61 4.48
CA LEU A 61 10.41 9.18 3.37
C LEU A 61 10.59 10.07 2.14
N GLU A 62 10.58 11.39 2.32
CA GLU A 62 10.84 12.34 1.23
C GLU A 62 12.24 12.16 0.64
N GLY A 63 13.26 12.00 1.48
CA GLY A 63 14.64 11.78 1.05
C GLY A 63 14.78 10.52 0.20
N CYS A 64 14.17 9.42 0.65
CA CYS A 64 14.16 8.15 -0.05
C CYS A 64 13.51 8.25 -1.45
N LEU A 65 12.30 8.76 -1.54
CA LEU A 65 11.60 8.88 -2.83
C LEU A 65 12.29 9.88 -3.76
N ARG A 66 12.79 11.03 -3.26
CA ARG A 66 13.54 12.00 -4.04
C ARG A 66 14.83 11.41 -4.61
N TYR A 67 15.50 10.52 -3.87
CA TYR A 67 16.68 9.80 -4.36
C TYR A 67 16.34 9.03 -5.64
N PHE A 68 15.30 8.17 -5.61
CA PHE A 68 14.92 7.36 -6.77
C PHE A 68 14.35 8.19 -7.93
N LEU A 69 13.56 9.22 -7.66
CA LEU A 69 13.10 10.14 -8.70
C LEU A 69 14.26 10.77 -9.47
N ARG A 70 15.34 11.17 -8.78
CA ARG A 70 16.54 11.72 -9.42
C ARG A 70 17.33 10.67 -10.19
N GLN A 71 17.49 9.45 -9.61
CA GLN A 71 18.26 8.37 -10.25
C GLN A 71 17.58 7.83 -11.50
N TRP A 72 16.27 7.77 -11.51
CA TRP A 72 15.50 7.12 -12.56
C TRP A 72 14.79 8.10 -13.49
N GLY A 73 14.85 9.37 -13.20
CA GLY A 73 14.27 10.43 -14.00
C GLY A 73 12.74 10.55 -13.90
N ASP A 74 12.07 9.63 -13.26
CA ASP A 74 10.63 9.66 -12.90
C ASP A 74 10.27 8.41 -12.10
N MET A 75 9.00 8.29 -11.70
CA MET A 75 8.40 7.10 -11.08
C MET A 75 7.07 6.78 -11.79
N ASP A 76 6.93 5.55 -12.29
CA ASP A 76 5.73 5.15 -13.01
C ASP A 76 4.62 4.67 -12.06
N VAL A 77 5.01 3.98 -10.98
CA VAL A 77 4.07 3.43 -10.00
C VAL A 77 4.56 3.72 -8.58
N ILE A 78 3.65 4.19 -7.73
CA ILE A 78 3.85 4.24 -6.27
C ILE A 78 2.82 3.34 -5.61
N ILE A 79 3.29 2.42 -4.75
CA ILE A 79 2.42 1.58 -3.93
C ILE A 79 2.62 1.98 -2.46
N ASN A 80 1.64 2.67 -1.91
CA ASN A 80 1.60 3.08 -0.52
C ASN A 80 1.08 1.91 0.32
N ASN A 81 1.99 1.01 0.68
CA ASN A 81 1.65 -0.22 1.38
C ASN A 81 1.92 -0.15 2.89
N VAL A 82 2.89 0.67 3.32
CA VAL A 82 3.22 0.77 4.74
C VAL A 82 2.00 0.97 5.62
N GLY A 83 1.94 0.26 6.74
CA GLY A 83 0.89 0.42 7.73
C GLY A 83 1.23 -0.29 9.03
N ILE A 84 0.84 0.35 10.13
CA ILE A 84 0.93 -0.21 11.48
C ILE A 84 -0.48 -0.35 12.06
N GLY A 85 -0.71 -1.43 12.79
CA GLY A 85 -1.89 -1.62 13.64
C GLY A 85 -1.47 -1.50 15.11
N ASN A 86 -2.14 -0.62 15.84
CA ASN A 86 -2.02 -0.53 17.28
C ASN A 86 -3.42 -0.78 17.86
N PHE A 87 -3.66 -2.02 18.28
CA PHE A 87 -4.98 -2.47 18.73
C PHE A 87 -5.00 -2.50 20.26
N LYS A 88 -5.71 -1.54 20.85
CA LYS A 88 -5.83 -1.35 22.30
C LYS A 88 -7.23 -0.90 22.66
N PRO A 89 -7.70 -1.15 23.90
CA PRO A 89 -8.88 -0.50 24.42
C PRO A 89 -8.77 1.02 24.28
N ILE A 90 -9.87 1.70 23.92
CA ILE A 90 -9.88 3.15 23.70
C ILE A 90 -9.37 3.94 24.91
N THR A 91 -9.52 3.41 26.11
CA THR A 91 -9.04 4.01 27.36
C THR A 91 -7.52 3.92 27.57
N GLU A 92 -6.84 3.06 26.78
CA GLU A 92 -5.40 2.82 26.85
C GLU A 92 -4.65 3.37 25.63
N LEU A 93 -5.37 3.72 24.56
CA LEU A 93 -4.79 4.30 23.36
C LEU A 93 -4.46 5.78 23.63
N SER A 94 -3.17 6.12 23.61
CA SER A 94 -2.76 7.53 23.77
C SER A 94 -2.98 8.34 22.48
N VAL A 95 -3.03 9.66 22.63
CA VAL A 95 -3.16 10.58 21.48
C VAL A 95 -1.92 10.46 20.56
N GLU A 96 -0.73 10.30 21.15
CA GLU A 96 0.53 10.15 20.43
C GLU A 96 0.55 8.85 19.61
N GLU A 97 0.00 7.77 20.13
CA GLU A 97 -0.15 6.50 19.39
C GLU A 97 -1.18 6.62 18.25
N PHE A 98 -2.26 7.34 18.49
CA PHE A 98 -3.24 7.68 17.46
C PHE A 98 -2.58 8.50 16.33
N ASP A 99 -1.87 9.57 16.69
CA ASP A 99 -1.16 10.43 15.74
C ASP A 99 -0.09 9.65 14.97
N ARG A 100 0.65 8.74 15.63
CA ARG A 100 1.63 7.89 14.96
C ARG A 100 0.97 6.99 13.91
N SER A 101 -0.20 6.43 14.21
CA SER A 101 -0.94 5.61 13.25
C SER A 101 -1.36 6.41 12.02
N LEU A 102 -1.85 7.63 12.20
CA LEU A 102 -2.16 8.54 11.09
C LEU A 102 -0.91 8.94 10.31
N ASN A 103 0.19 9.23 11.00
CA ASN A 103 1.44 9.62 10.37
C ASN A 103 2.02 8.51 9.49
N VAL A 104 2.04 7.27 9.98
CA VAL A 104 2.57 6.14 9.23
C VAL A 104 1.61 5.71 8.11
N ASN A 105 0.32 5.53 8.42
CA ASN A 105 -0.62 4.90 7.50
C ASN A 105 -1.18 5.86 6.44
N LEU A 106 -1.49 7.11 6.83
CA LEU A 106 -2.21 8.06 5.99
C LEU A 106 -1.30 9.17 5.45
N ARG A 107 -0.57 9.86 6.33
CA ARG A 107 0.29 10.98 5.92
C ARG A 107 1.38 10.56 4.96
N SER A 108 1.94 9.36 5.12
CA SER A 108 2.94 8.81 4.21
C SER A 108 2.45 8.72 2.77
N ALA A 109 1.21 8.23 2.55
CA ALA A 109 0.60 8.14 1.23
C ALA A 109 0.37 9.53 0.60
N PHE A 110 0.00 10.52 1.40
CA PHE A 110 -0.08 11.91 0.94
C PHE A 110 1.29 12.44 0.53
N ILE A 111 2.34 12.20 1.33
CA ILE A 111 3.71 12.67 1.07
C ILE A 111 4.22 12.13 -0.27
N THR A 112 4.15 10.82 -0.48
CA THR A 112 4.65 10.19 -1.71
C THR A 112 3.90 10.67 -2.95
N SER A 113 2.57 10.75 -2.86
CA SER A 113 1.71 11.22 -3.95
C SER A 113 1.99 12.68 -4.31
N ARG A 114 2.12 13.55 -3.29
CA ARG A 114 2.46 14.96 -3.46
C ARG A 114 3.85 15.14 -4.08
N LEU A 115 4.84 14.36 -3.66
CA LEU A 115 6.18 14.44 -4.21
C LEU A 115 6.22 14.07 -5.70
N LEU A 116 5.53 13.02 -6.09
CA LEU A 116 5.43 12.64 -7.51
C LEU A 116 4.76 13.74 -8.32
N ALA A 117 3.68 14.34 -7.80
CA ALA A 117 3.01 15.46 -8.47
C ALA A 117 3.93 16.67 -8.66
N ILE A 118 4.65 17.09 -7.60
CA ILE A 118 5.62 18.19 -7.68
C ILE A 118 6.73 17.88 -8.69
N TYR A 119 7.21 16.63 -8.70
CA TYR A 119 8.25 16.23 -9.65
C TYR A 119 7.76 16.35 -11.09
N ARG A 120 6.56 15.83 -11.39
CA ARG A 120 5.95 15.84 -12.73
C ARG A 120 5.46 17.22 -13.19
N GLU A 121 5.20 18.15 -12.26
CA GLU A 121 4.86 19.54 -12.62
C GLU A 121 5.92 20.18 -13.50
N HIS A 122 7.19 19.83 -13.27
CA HIS A 122 8.36 20.43 -13.92
C HIS A 122 9.03 19.52 -14.96
N GLN A 123 8.43 18.37 -15.30
CA GLN A 123 8.98 17.44 -16.28
C GLN A 123 8.54 17.77 -17.70
N GLU A 124 9.49 17.70 -18.64
CA GLU A 124 9.23 17.75 -20.07
C GLU A 124 10.15 16.74 -20.80
N PRO A 125 9.66 15.88 -21.70
CA PRO A 125 8.24 15.69 -22.04
C PRO A 125 7.45 15.05 -20.88
N LYS A 126 6.15 15.33 -20.79
CA LYS A 126 5.30 14.77 -19.75
C LYS A 126 5.12 13.26 -19.94
N ASN A 127 5.29 12.50 -18.86
CA ASN A 127 4.97 11.09 -18.88
C ASN A 127 3.44 10.91 -19.01
N SER A 128 3.00 10.06 -19.93
CA SER A 128 1.59 9.75 -20.17
C SER A 128 1.07 8.59 -19.33
N TYR A 129 1.89 8.02 -18.44
CA TYR A 129 1.53 6.89 -17.58
C TYR A 129 1.91 7.16 -16.13
N GLY A 130 0.99 6.88 -15.22
CA GLY A 130 1.23 6.89 -13.79
C GLY A 130 0.17 6.13 -13.02
N ARG A 131 0.58 5.42 -11.97
CA ARG A 131 -0.32 4.71 -11.06
C ARG A 131 0.08 4.98 -9.61
N ILE A 132 -0.91 5.27 -8.78
CA ILE A 132 -0.76 5.24 -7.33
C ILE A 132 -1.77 4.23 -6.79
N ILE A 133 -1.28 3.26 -6.00
CA ILE A 133 -2.11 2.26 -5.34
C ILE A 133 -1.92 2.41 -3.84
N ASN A 134 -3.01 2.69 -3.13
CA ASN A 134 -3.00 2.85 -1.69
C ASN A 134 -3.53 1.58 -1.01
N LEU A 135 -2.75 0.95 -0.13
CA LEU A 135 -3.23 -0.16 0.68
C LEU A 135 -4.11 0.37 1.81
N CYS A 136 -5.40 0.25 1.60
CA CYS A 136 -6.44 0.53 2.58
C CYS A 136 -6.64 -0.68 3.51
N SER A 137 -7.86 -1.00 3.88
CA SER A 137 -8.29 -2.19 4.62
C SER A 137 -9.81 -2.23 4.63
N THR A 138 -10.43 -3.39 4.82
CA THR A 138 -11.87 -3.50 5.15
C THR A 138 -12.26 -2.70 6.38
N ARG A 139 -11.29 -2.30 7.22
CA ARG A 139 -11.48 -1.40 8.37
C ARG A 139 -11.89 0.04 8.02
N TYR A 140 -11.90 0.42 6.75
CA TYR A 140 -12.52 1.68 6.32
C TYR A 140 -14.06 1.64 6.41
N LEU A 141 -14.64 0.45 6.40
CA LEU A 141 -16.09 0.21 6.35
C LEU A 141 -16.62 -0.42 7.64
N MET A 142 -15.87 -1.33 8.25
CA MET A 142 -16.28 -2.08 9.44
C MET A 142 -15.10 -2.19 10.43
N SER A 143 -15.42 -2.36 11.71
CA SER A 143 -14.42 -2.29 12.77
C SER A 143 -14.66 -3.33 13.85
N GLU A 144 -13.63 -3.61 14.63
CA GLU A 144 -13.68 -4.27 15.93
C GLU A 144 -13.31 -3.26 17.00
N ALA A 145 -13.65 -3.55 18.24
CA ALA A 145 -13.24 -2.72 19.37
C ALA A 145 -11.70 -2.61 19.44
N GLY A 146 -11.20 -1.45 19.82
CA GLY A 146 -9.76 -1.21 19.94
C GLY A 146 -9.04 -0.94 18.61
N THR A 147 -9.77 -0.61 17.54
CA THR A 147 -9.18 -0.35 16.21
C THR A 147 -9.30 1.10 15.75
N GLU A 148 -9.59 2.03 16.65
CA GLU A 148 -9.98 3.42 16.32
C GLU A 148 -8.92 4.14 15.48
N ALA A 149 -7.65 4.10 15.89
CA ALA A 149 -6.55 4.76 15.16
C ALA A 149 -6.34 4.13 13.77
N TYR A 150 -6.35 2.80 13.71
CA TYR A 150 -6.19 2.08 12.45
C TYR A 150 -7.35 2.34 11.50
N SER A 151 -8.59 2.21 11.98
CA SER A 151 -9.81 2.44 11.20
C SER A 151 -9.89 3.88 10.70
N ALA A 152 -9.56 4.87 11.55
CA ALA A 152 -9.49 6.27 11.15
C ALA A 152 -8.46 6.49 10.04
N SER A 153 -7.26 5.90 10.16
CA SER A 153 -6.23 6.00 9.15
C SER A 153 -6.67 5.39 7.81
N LYS A 154 -7.35 4.22 7.84
CA LYS A 154 -7.79 3.52 6.62
C LYS A 154 -9.03 4.19 6.00
N GLY A 155 -9.94 4.73 6.80
CA GLY A 155 -11.00 5.63 6.32
C GLY A 155 -10.44 6.88 5.64
N GLY A 156 -9.35 7.44 6.20
CA GLY A 156 -8.60 8.54 5.59
C GLY A 156 -7.98 8.15 4.24
N ILE A 157 -7.38 6.96 4.12
CA ILE A 157 -6.83 6.44 2.85
C ILE A 157 -7.94 6.30 1.79
N PHE A 158 -9.11 5.76 2.17
CA PHE A 158 -10.25 5.65 1.27
C PHE A 158 -10.63 7.03 0.68
N SER A 159 -10.81 8.04 1.54
CA SER A 159 -11.16 9.40 1.11
C SER A 159 -10.02 10.09 0.35
N LEU A 160 -8.77 9.92 0.78
CA LEU A 160 -7.59 10.49 0.11
C LEU A 160 -7.47 9.96 -1.32
N THR A 161 -7.80 8.69 -1.57
CA THR A 161 -7.68 8.04 -2.87
C THR A 161 -8.48 8.75 -3.95
N HIS A 162 -9.78 8.95 -3.75
CA HIS A 162 -10.60 9.62 -4.77
C HIS A 162 -10.26 11.12 -4.90
N ALA A 163 -9.86 11.79 -3.82
CA ALA A 163 -9.41 13.17 -3.90
C ALA A 163 -8.11 13.32 -4.73
N LEU A 164 -7.15 12.40 -4.54
CA LEU A 164 -5.92 12.36 -5.32
C LEU A 164 -6.20 11.98 -6.79
N ALA A 165 -7.14 11.08 -7.07
CA ALA A 165 -7.50 10.69 -8.42
C ALA A 165 -7.92 11.91 -9.27
N ILE A 166 -8.69 12.81 -8.69
CA ILE A 166 -9.09 14.06 -9.35
C ILE A 166 -7.89 15.02 -9.48
N SER A 167 -7.17 15.26 -8.38
CA SER A 167 -6.08 16.25 -8.35
C SER A 167 -4.90 15.87 -9.24
N LEU A 168 -4.63 14.56 -9.42
CA LEU A 168 -3.47 14.06 -10.15
C LEU A 168 -3.77 13.68 -11.61
N SER A 169 -5.02 13.78 -12.05
CA SER A 169 -5.42 13.47 -13.43
C SER A 169 -4.63 14.29 -14.48
N LYS A 170 -4.35 15.56 -14.19
CA LYS A 170 -3.55 16.43 -15.07
C LYS A 170 -2.11 15.95 -15.28
N TYR A 171 -1.62 15.06 -14.44
CA TYR A 171 -0.29 14.43 -14.56
C TYR A 171 -0.36 13.01 -15.14
N HIS A 172 -1.51 12.61 -15.69
CA HIS A 172 -1.77 11.26 -16.21
C HIS A 172 -1.55 10.15 -15.15
N ILE A 173 -1.92 10.44 -13.90
CA ILE A 173 -1.82 9.48 -12.79
C ILE A 173 -3.23 9.04 -12.39
N THR A 174 -3.48 7.74 -12.44
CA THR A 174 -4.66 7.16 -11.80
C THR A 174 -4.32 6.78 -10.36
N VAL A 175 -5.30 6.95 -9.47
CA VAL A 175 -5.13 6.63 -8.04
C VAL A 175 -6.27 5.72 -7.61
N ASN A 176 -5.94 4.53 -7.14
CA ASN A 176 -6.90 3.58 -6.62
C ASN A 176 -6.46 3.05 -5.25
N SER A 177 -7.37 2.49 -4.49
CA SER A 177 -7.04 1.77 -3.27
C SER A 177 -7.47 0.31 -3.33
N ILE A 178 -6.75 -0.52 -2.59
CA ILE A 178 -7.11 -1.90 -2.35
C ILE A 178 -7.42 -2.04 -0.86
N SER A 179 -8.54 -2.66 -0.53
CA SER A 179 -8.96 -2.95 0.84
C SER A 179 -8.87 -4.45 1.10
N PRO A 180 -7.73 -4.95 1.61
CA PRO A 180 -7.61 -6.33 2.04
C PRO A 180 -8.54 -6.63 3.22
N GLY A 181 -9.06 -7.86 3.26
CA GLY A 181 -9.58 -8.48 4.48
C GLY A 181 -8.44 -9.07 5.31
N TRP A 182 -8.67 -10.24 5.92
CA TRP A 182 -7.62 -10.96 6.63
C TRP A 182 -6.66 -11.59 5.63
N ILE A 183 -5.44 -11.10 5.61
CA ILE A 183 -4.29 -11.64 4.87
C ILE A 183 -3.29 -12.15 5.90
N GLU A 184 -3.04 -13.46 5.93
CA GLU A 184 -2.04 -14.03 6.83
C GLU A 184 -0.65 -13.97 6.21
N ASN A 185 0.29 -13.39 6.94
CA ASN A 185 1.63 -13.09 6.42
C ASN A 185 2.70 -14.08 6.88
N TYR A 186 2.51 -14.78 8.02
CA TYR A 186 3.62 -15.50 8.67
C TYR A 186 3.25 -16.92 9.13
N HIS A 187 2.00 -17.16 9.48
CA HIS A 187 1.56 -18.35 10.19
C HIS A 187 0.40 -19.07 9.49
N TYR A 188 0.40 -19.08 8.16
CA TYR A 188 -0.71 -19.62 7.37
C TYR A 188 -0.99 -21.09 7.70
N ASP A 189 0.06 -21.89 7.93
CA ASP A 189 -0.05 -23.33 8.26
C ASP A 189 -0.63 -23.59 9.67
N THR A 190 -0.75 -22.57 10.51
CA THR A 190 -1.34 -22.68 11.85
C THR A 190 -2.81 -22.28 11.89
N LEU A 191 -3.35 -21.80 10.77
CA LEU A 191 -4.76 -21.42 10.66
C LEU A 191 -5.66 -22.64 10.79
N THR A 192 -6.76 -22.43 11.49
CA THR A 192 -7.78 -23.46 11.68
C THR A 192 -8.82 -23.43 10.56
N GLU A 193 -9.59 -24.52 10.42
CA GLU A 193 -10.72 -24.53 9.50
C GLU A 193 -11.77 -23.47 9.85
N ALA A 194 -11.92 -23.13 11.13
CA ALA A 194 -12.80 -22.05 11.57
C ALA A 194 -12.36 -20.69 11.04
N ASP A 195 -11.04 -20.44 10.97
CA ASP A 195 -10.49 -19.21 10.41
C ASP A 195 -10.79 -19.11 8.90
N HIS A 196 -10.60 -20.20 8.18
CA HIS A 196 -10.90 -20.26 6.74
C HIS A 196 -12.38 -20.05 6.44
N ARG A 197 -13.29 -20.64 7.24
CA ARG A 197 -14.76 -20.53 7.07
C ARG A 197 -15.32 -19.13 7.33
N GLN A 198 -14.58 -18.22 7.93
CA GLN A 198 -14.99 -16.81 8.04
C GLN A 198 -15.18 -16.16 6.67
N HIS A 199 -14.45 -16.66 5.68
CA HIS A 199 -14.46 -16.14 4.32
C HIS A 199 -15.34 -17.01 3.41
N PRO A 200 -16.34 -16.43 2.69
CA PRO A 200 -17.12 -17.17 1.69
C PRO A 200 -16.28 -17.86 0.62
N SER A 201 -15.08 -17.36 0.31
CA SER A 201 -14.13 -18.03 -0.59
C SER A 201 -13.48 -19.29 -0.02
N GLY A 202 -13.77 -19.65 1.24
CA GLY A 202 -13.29 -20.87 1.90
C GLY A 202 -11.84 -20.83 2.36
N ARG A 203 -11.19 -19.67 2.37
CA ARG A 203 -9.82 -19.51 2.86
C ARG A 203 -9.51 -18.10 3.34
N VAL A 204 -8.56 -18.00 4.24
CA VAL A 204 -7.86 -16.75 4.56
C VAL A 204 -7.03 -16.32 3.35
N GLY A 205 -6.82 -15.01 3.17
CA GLY A 205 -6.06 -14.47 2.05
C GLY A 205 -4.54 -14.66 2.21
N HIS A 206 -3.86 -14.69 1.07
CA HIS A 206 -2.40 -14.65 0.98
C HIS A 206 -1.93 -13.26 0.49
N PRO A 207 -0.71 -12.82 0.82
CA PRO A 207 -0.13 -11.58 0.29
C PRO A 207 -0.17 -11.48 -1.24
N GLU A 208 -0.02 -12.61 -1.92
CA GLU A 208 -0.07 -12.72 -3.38
C GLU A 208 -1.45 -12.37 -3.96
N ASP A 209 -2.55 -12.51 -3.21
CA ASP A 209 -3.88 -12.09 -3.64
C ASP A 209 -3.91 -10.57 -3.89
N ILE A 210 -3.21 -9.83 -3.04
CA ILE A 210 -3.08 -8.39 -3.14
C ILE A 210 -2.10 -8.00 -4.24
N ALA A 211 -0.96 -8.70 -4.34
CA ALA A 211 0.05 -8.42 -5.36
C ALA A 211 -0.52 -8.59 -6.78
N ARG A 212 -1.33 -9.63 -7.04
CA ARG A 212 -2.00 -9.82 -8.33
C ARG A 212 -2.92 -8.67 -8.71
N MET A 213 -3.67 -8.12 -7.74
CA MET A 213 -4.52 -6.95 -8.02
C MET A 213 -3.69 -5.70 -8.28
N CYS A 214 -2.56 -5.50 -7.56
CA CYS A 214 -1.65 -4.40 -7.85
C CYS A 214 -1.09 -4.50 -9.27
N LEU A 215 -0.65 -5.67 -9.70
CA LEU A 215 -0.20 -5.91 -11.09
C LEU A 215 -1.31 -5.60 -12.09
N PHE A 216 -2.54 -6.06 -11.84
CA PHE A 216 -3.70 -5.76 -12.69
C PHE A 216 -3.94 -4.25 -12.84
N LEU A 217 -3.94 -3.50 -11.74
CA LEU A 217 -4.12 -2.05 -11.78
C LEU A 217 -2.96 -1.31 -12.46
N CYS A 218 -1.78 -1.92 -12.55
CA CYS A 218 -0.61 -1.37 -13.23
C CYS A 218 -0.57 -1.69 -14.74
N ASP A 219 -1.45 -2.53 -15.26
CA ASP A 219 -1.56 -2.72 -16.72
C ASP A 219 -2.01 -1.40 -17.38
N GLU A 220 -1.38 -1.04 -18.48
CA GLU A 220 -1.68 0.19 -19.23
C GLU A 220 -3.14 0.23 -19.73
N LYS A 221 -3.73 -0.93 -20.01
CA LYS A 221 -5.10 -1.08 -20.50
C LYS A 221 -6.16 -0.81 -19.43
N ASN A 222 -5.77 -0.74 -18.15
CA ASN A 222 -6.65 -0.53 -17.02
C ASN A 222 -6.66 0.94 -16.54
N ASP A 223 -6.42 1.88 -17.44
CA ASP A 223 -6.36 3.33 -17.16
C ASP A 223 -7.74 3.96 -16.88
N PHE A 224 -8.82 3.25 -17.20
CA PHE A 224 -10.18 3.70 -16.93
C PHE A 224 -10.66 3.38 -15.49
N ILE A 225 -9.84 2.67 -14.70
CA ILE A 225 -10.08 2.44 -13.27
C ILE A 225 -9.35 3.55 -12.51
N ASN A 226 -10.12 4.51 -11.97
CA ASN A 226 -9.55 5.67 -11.28
C ASN A 226 -10.47 6.17 -10.17
N GLY A 227 -9.94 6.37 -8.97
CA GLY A 227 -10.68 6.81 -7.79
C GLY A 227 -11.39 5.68 -7.03
N GLU A 228 -11.19 4.43 -7.41
CA GLU A 228 -11.89 3.28 -6.87
C GLU A 228 -11.20 2.66 -5.66
N ASN A 229 -12.01 2.01 -4.81
CA ASN A 229 -11.55 1.16 -3.73
C ASN A 229 -11.99 -0.28 -3.96
N ILE A 230 -11.03 -1.16 -4.18
CA ILE A 230 -11.27 -2.56 -4.52
C ILE A 230 -11.09 -3.43 -3.28
N VAL A 231 -12.19 -4.04 -2.83
CA VAL A 231 -12.18 -4.94 -1.66
C VAL A 231 -11.71 -6.33 -2.07
N ILE A 232 -10.70 -6.85 -1.37
CA ILE A 232 -10.14 -8.20 -1.56
C ILE A 232 -10.14 -8.91 -0.20
N ASP A 233 -11.23 -9.56 0.13
CA ASP A 233 -11.50 -10.09 1.46
C ASP A 233 -12.15 -11.49 1.46
N GLY A 234 -12.15 -12.17 0.33
CA GLY A 234 -12.82 -13.45 0.18
C GLY A 234 -14.35 -13.40 0.39
N GLY A 235 -14.94 -12.21 0.28
CA GLY A 235 -16.39 -12.00 0.46
C GLY A 235 -16.80 -11.77 1.91
N MET A 236 -15.87 -11.64 2.86
CA MET A 236 -16.16 -11.51 4.29
C MET A 236 -17.08 -10.31 4.58
N THR A 237 -16.83 -9.14 4.02
CA THR A 237 -17.66 -7.94 4.24
C THR A 237 -19.02 -7.99 3.55
N ARG A 238 -19.28 -8.98 2.72
CA ARG A 238 -20.57 -9.18 2.02
C ARG A 238 -21.44 -10.25 2.69
N LYS A 239 -20.86 -11.01 3.63
CA LYS A 239 -21.58 -12.06 4.34
C LYS A 239 -22.53 -11.46 5.37
N MET A 240 -23.84 -11.75 5.23
CA MET A 240 -24.82 -11.40 6.27
C MET A 240 -24.67 -12.37 7.46
N MET A 241 -24.63 -11.83 8.65
CA MET A 241 -24.55 -12.59 9.91
C MET A 241 -25.92 -12.53 10.60
N TYR A 242 -26.49 -13.69 10.87
CA TYR A 242 -27.64 -13.85 11.78
C TYR A 242 -27.13 -14.45 13.10
N VAL A 243 -27.60 -13.93 14.21
CA VAL A 243 -27.30 -14.46 15.55
C VAL A 243 -28.23 -15.60 15.87
#